data_eaad32a7eef6c311b34bd8e28f950a29
#
_entry.id   eaad32a7eef6c311b34bd8e28f950a29
#
_cell.length_a   1.000
_cell.length_b   1.000
_cell.length_c   1.000
_cell.angle_alpha   90.00
_cell.angle_beta   90.00
_cell.angle_gamma   90.00
#
_symmetry.space_group_name_H-M   'P 1'
#
loop_
_entity.id
_entity.type
_entity.pdbx_description
1 polymer ?
#
loop_
_entity_poly.entity_id
_entity_poly.type
_entity_poly.pdbx_seq_one_letter_code
_entity_poly.pdbx_strand_id
1 'polypeptide(L)'
;MSILAILVVFLPFLGFLLAGSLGEKLGDQFSQGITCGLMGLSTIFAGYLFLQLGLHEETLLVPLFTWIHVEFFEVSWQLQLDSLSYVMMAVVTLVSWIVHIYSIGYMKGDPGFPRFMAYLSLFTFFMLMLVTASNLLQMFFGWEGVGLCSYLLIGYWYDRDSANAAAIKAFLVNRVGDVGFILGVLTLFVIFGTLDFTAIFELVDAHQNDTFTFLNGQYHALTLASFLFFIGAMGKSAQIGLHTWLPDAMEAPTPVSALIHAATMVTAGVFLIVRISPILEYAPLAREFITLIGAATALMAATIACVQNDIKRIIAYSTCSQLGYMFMAAGLSGYSAAMFHLTTHAFFKALLFLGAGSVIHAMSDEYNIQKMGGIWKYVPVTYVVMWIGSLALAGIPFFAGFYSKDMIMEVDWVSYLPVGKVAFAIGFAAAILTAFYSWRLLILTFNGTPRADEAVMGHIHEAPLIMLFPLVLLAMGSLFSGSLLYELFVGEETPFWGSAIFVLPEDDVITAAHHVYNWVHWSPTVAALLGIGIAYLLYMYQSSWPEKLSTTFKGIYTFLWNKWYFDALYQWLFVDPSFKLGKFLW
;
A
#
# COMPACT_ATOMS: atom_id res chain seq x y z
N MET A 1 -21.35 -21.07 3.26
CA MET A 1 -20.53 -19.84 3.33
C MET A 1 -19.33 -20.00 4.27
N SER A 2 -19.48 -20.43 5.54
CA SER A 2 -18.37 -20.56 6.50
C SER A 2 -17.20 -21.41 6.01
N ILE A 3 -17.45 -22.56 5.37
CA ILE A 3 -16.38 -23.40 4.79
C ILE A 3 -15.62 -22.66 3.71
N LEU A 4 -16.30 -21.89 2.85
CA LEU A 4 -15.64 -21.11 1.82
C LEU A 4 -14.74 -20.02 2.41
N ALA A 5 -15.20 -19.34 3.47
CA ALA A 5 -14.40 -18.36 4.19
C ALA A 5 -13.11 -18.97 4.76
N ILE A 6 -13.20 -20.15 5.39
CA ILE A 6 -12.02 -20.90 5.85
C ILE A 6 -11.09 -21.24 4.69
N LEU A 7 -11.64 -21.73 3.57
CA LEU A 7 -10.84 -22.08 2.40
C LEU A 7 -10.12 -20.87 1.81
N VAL A 8 -10.78 -19.70 1.70
CA VAL A 8 -10.13 -18.47 1.21
C VAL A 8 -8.85 -18.19 1.99
N VAL A 9 -8.92 -18.25 3.31
CA VAL A 9 -7.79 -17.91 4.19
C VAL A 9 -6.72 -19.00 4.19
N PHE A 10 -7.10 -20.28 4.25
CA PHE A 10 -6.16 -21.38 4.49
C PHE A 10 -5.60 -22.06 3.22
N LEU A 11 -6.18 -21.85 2.02
CA LEU A 11 -5.61 -22.37 0.78
C LEU A 11 -4.22 -21.81 0.48
N PRO A 12 -3.93 -20.49 0.63
CA PRO A 12 -2.57 -19.98 0.51
C PRO A 12 -1.59 -20.60 1.50
N PHE A 13 -2.03 -20.86 2.76
CA PHE A 13 -1.21 -21.53 3.76
C PHE A 13 -0.87 -22.97 3.36
N LEU A 14 -1.86 -23.70 2.82
CA LEU A 14 -1.61 -25.03 2.27
C LEU A 14 -0.62 -24.99 1.10
N GLY A 15 -0.72 -23.97 0.22
CA GLY A 15 0.24 -23.72 -0.85
C GLY A 15 1.66 -23.52 -0.32
N PHE A 16 1.80 -22.72 0.73
CA PHE A 16 3.07 -22.54 1.43
C PHE A 16 3.63 -23.85 1.97
N LEU A 17 2.84 -24.62 2.69
CA LEU A 17 3.28 -25.89 3.28
C LEU A 17 3.74 -26.89 2.21
N LEU A 18 2.97 -27.05 1.14
CA LEU A 18 3.29 -28.01 0.08
C LEU A 18 4.49 -27.57 -0.75
N ALA A 19 4.56 -26.30 -1.18
CA ALA A 19 5.68 -25.78 -1.94
C ALA A 19 6.97 -25.72 -1.10
N GLY A 20 6.87 -25.32 0.18
CA GLY A 20 8.02 -25.21 1.08
C GLY A 20 8.59 -26.55 1.50
N SER A 21 7.77 -27.61 1.68
CA SER A 21 8.23 -28.92 2.13
C SER A 21 8.58 -29.88 1.00
N LEU A 22 7.87 -29.82 -0.11
CA LEU A 22 8.01 -30.76 -1.23
C LEU A 22 8.59 -30.14 -2.48
N GLY A 23 8.62 -28.81 -2.58
CA GLY A 23 9.00 -28.09 -3.80
C GLY A 23 10.42 -28.38 -4.29
N GLU A 24 11.40 -28.44 -3.40
CA GLU A 24 12.78 -28.79 -3.77
C GLU A 24 12.90 -30.20 -4.34
N LYS A 25 12.05 -31.14 -3.89
CA LYS A 25 12.07 -32.53 -4.36
C LYS A 25 11.28 -32.74 -5.64
N LEU A 26 10.14 -32.05 -5.80
CA LEU A 26 9.22 -32.22 -6.92
C LEU A 26 9.44 -31.20 -8.05
N GLY A 27 10.28 -30.18 -7.80
CA GLY A 27 10.70 -29.18 -8.77
C GLY A 27 9.75 -27.99 -8.95
N ASP A 28 10.17 -27.06 -9.83
CA ASP A 28 9.51 -25.78 -10.06
C ASP A 28 8.09 -25.93 -10.60
N GLN A 29 7.85 -26.90 -11.49
CA GLN A 29 6.52 -27.13 -12.07
C GLN A 29 5.48 -27.51 -11.02
N PHE A 30 5.86 -28.32 -10.03
CA PHE A 30 4.99 -28.65 -8.90
C PHE A 30 4.72 -27.41 -8.06
N SER A 31 5.76 -26.67 -7.69
CA SER A 31 5.66 -25.50 -6.82
C SER A 31 4.76 -24.41 -7.43
N GLN A 32 4.98 -24.10 -8.73
CA GLN A 32 4.14 -23.11 -9.43
C GLN A 32 2.70 -23.60 -9.60
N GLY A 33 2.49 -24.87 -9.93
CA GLY A 33 1.16 -25.45 -10.13
C GLY A 33 0.32 -25.42 -8.86
N ILE A 34 0.91 -25.85 -7.73
CA ILE A 34 0.19 -25.92 -6.46
C ILE A 34 -0.10 -24.51 -5.88
N THR A 35 0.89 -23.61 -5.90
CA THR A 35 0.70 -22.27 -5.32
C THR A 35 -0.23 -21.42 -6.18
N CYS A 36 -0.06 -21.38 -7.51
CA CYS A 36 -0.98 -20.65 -8.39
C CYS A 36 -2.38 -21.24 -8.40
N GLY A 37 -2.51 -22.58 -8.34
CA GLY A 37 -3.80 -23.26 -8.33
C GLY A 37 -4.59 -22.99 -7.05
N LEU A 38 -3.96 -23.14 -5.89
CA LEU A 38 -4.61 -22.89 -4.60
C LEU A 38 -4.92 -21.39 -4.40
N MET A 39 -4.04 -20.51 -4.88
CA MET A 39 -4.28 -19.07 -4.86
C MET A 39 -5.44 -18.68 -5.78
N GLY A 40 -5.53 -19.29 -6.97
CA GLY A 40 -6.64 -19.10 -7.90
C GLY A 40 -7.99 -19.55 -7.32
N LEU A 41 -8.02 -20.71 -6.65
CA LEU A 41 -9.21 -21.17 -5.92
C LEU A 41 -9.61 -20.19 -4.80
N SER A 42 -8.64 -19.74 -4.01
CA SER A 42 -8.88 -18.71 -2.98
C SER A 42 -9.48 -17.44 -3.59
N THR A 43 -8.97 -16.97 -4.74
CA THR A 43 -9.50 -15.81 -5.46
C THR A 43 -10.94 -16.02 -5.92
N ILE A 44 -11.26 -17.18 -6.50
CA ILE A 44 -12.62 -17.51 -6.94
C ILE A 44 -13.59 -17.52 -5.76
N PHE A 45 -13.20 -18.14 -4.65
CA PHE A 45 -14.06 -18.20 -3.45
C PHE A 45 -14.22 -16.82 -2.79
N ALA A 46 -13.15 -16.00 -2.74
CA ALA A 46 -13.24 -14.63 -2.24
C ALA A 46 -14.19 -13.78 -3.10
N GLY A 47 -14.06 -13.86 -4.43
CA GLY A 47 -14.97 -13.19 -5.35
C GLY A 47 -16.43 -13.66 -5.20
N TYR A 48 -16.65 -14.95 -5.04
CA TYR A 48 -17.99 -15.49 -4.80
C TYR A 48 -18.60 -14.98 -3.48
N LEU A 49 -17.82 -14.95 -2.39
CA LEU A 49 -18.28 -14.41 -1.10
C LEU A 49 -18.58 -12.91 -1.20
N PHE A 50 -17.73 -12.14 -1.88
CA PHE A 50 -17.99 -10.72 -2.13
C PHE A 50 -19.32 -10.49 -2.88
N LEU A 51 -19.59 -11.26 -3.94
CA LEU A 51 -20.82 -11.13 -4.73
C LEU A 51 -22.08 -11.58 -3.97
N GLN A 52 -21.98 -12.60 -3.12
CA GLN A 52 -23.13 -13.20 -2.43
C GLN A 52 -23.44 -12.55 -1.09
N LEU A 53 -22.43 -12.12 -0.36
CA LEU A 53 -22.57 -11.59 1.01
C LEU A 53 -22.14 -10.12 1.07
N GLY A 54 -21.01 -9.77 0.44
CA GLY A 54 -20.46 -8.42 0.49
C GLY A 54 -21.38 -7.37 -0.16
N LEU A 55 -21.98 -7.68 -1.31
CA LEU A 55 -22.93 -6.78 -1.97
C LEU A 55 -24.30 -6.69 -1.26
N HIS A 56 -24.59 -7.59 -0.31
CA HIS A 56 -25.81 -7.62 0.49
C HIS A 56 -25.60 -7.18 1.94
N GLU A 57 -24.40 -6.64 2.26
CA GLU A 57 -24.02 -6.14 3.59
C GLU A 57 -24.13 -7.20 4.71
N GLU A 58 -24.08 -8.48 4.35
CA GLU A 58 -24.18 -9.56 5.32
C GLU A 58 -22.86 -9.76 6.06
N THR A 59 -22.89 -9.65 7.39
CA THR A 59 -21.75 -9.99 8.25
C THR A 59 -21.76 -11.49 8.56
N LEU A 60 -20.62 -12.14 8.33
CA LEU A 60 -20.44 -13.56 8.64
C LEU A 60 -19.35 -13.73 9.70
N LEU A 61 -19.71 -14.31 10.84
CA LEU A 61 -18.77 -14.71 11.89
C LEU A 61 -18.54 -16.22 11.82
N VAL A 62 -17.27 -16.63 11.68
CA VAL A 62 -16.89 -18.04 11.58
C VAL A 62 -15.95 -18.38 12.72
N PRO A 63 -16.45 -18.97 13.82
CA PRO A 63 -15.62 -19.41 14.93
C PRO A 63 -14.74 -20.59 14.51
N LEU A 64 -13.46 -20.57 14.89
CA LEU A 64 -12.51 -21.65 14.65
C LEU A 64 -12.16 -22.38 15.94
N PHE A 65 -11.59 -21.68 16.91
CA PHE A 65 -11.26 -22.22 18.23
C PHE A 65 -11.00 -21.09 19.24
N THR A 66 -11.07 -21.39 20.52
CA THR A 66 -10.63 -20.46 21.58
C THR A 66 -9.12 -20.51 21.69
N TRP A 67 -8.46 -19.37 21.51
CA TRP A 67 -6.99 -19.28 21.55
C TRP A 67 -6.46 -19.10 22.97
N ILE A 68 -7.03 -18.14 23.71
CA ILE A 68 -6.65 -17.83 25.09
C ILE A 68 -7.92 -17.85 25.94
N HIS A 69 -7.89 -18.57 27.04
CA HIS A 69 -8.97 -18.57 28.01
C HIS A 69 -8.38 -18.58 29.43
N VAL A 70 -8.53 -17.48 30.15
CA VAL A 70 -8.05 -17.29 31.53
C VAL A 70 -9.12 -16.52 32.30
N GLU A 71 -9.87 -17.20 33.16
CA GLU A 71 -10.90 -16.62 34.03
C GLU A 71 -11.76 -15.52 33.37
N PHE A 72 -11.28 -14.28 33.42
CA PHE A 72 -11.97 -13.08 32.93
C PHE A 72 -11.47 -12.61 31.54
N PHE A 73 -10.50 -13.29 30.92
CA PHE A 73 -9.93 -12.92 29.62
C PHE A 73 -10.06 -14.09 28.63
N GLU A 74 -10.84 -13.85 27.59
CA GLU A 74 -11.00 -14.80 26.50
C GLU A 74 -10.69 -14.15 25.15
N VAL A 75 -9.91 -14.84 24.33
CA VAL A 75 -9.64 -14.46 22.94
C VAL A 75 -9.94 -15.66 22.06
N SER A 76 -10.95 -15.52 21.23
CA SER A 76 -11.34 -16.52 20.26
C SER A 76 -10.66 -16.27 18.92
N TRP A 77 -10.25 -17.34 18.25
CA TRP A 77 -9.81 -17.29 16.86
C TRP A 77 -11.04 -17.45 15.97
N GLN A 78 -11.41 -16.38 15.30
CA GLN A 78 -12.65 -16.28 14.56
C GLN A 78 -12.44 -15.43 13.32
N LEU A 79 -13.05 -15.80 12.20
CA LEU A 79 -13.05 -14.94 11.01
C LEU A 79 -14.29 -14.05 11.04
N GLN A 80 -14.08 -12.75 10.96
CA GLN A 80 -15.12 -11.74 10.77
C GLN A 80 -15.07 -11.25 9.34
N LEU A 81 -16.15 -11.46 8.62
CA LEU A 81 -16.32 -11.02 7.25
C LEU A 81 -17.48 -10.04 7.19
N ASP A 82 -17.15 -8.80 6.93
CA ASP A 82 -18.06 -7.69 6.66
C ASP A 82 -17.65 -7.04 5.33
N SER A 83 -18.33 -5.98 4.90
CA SER A 83 -18.04 -5.32 3.63
C SER A 83 -16.57 -4.93 3.49
N LEU A 84 -15.93 -4.44 4.57
CA LEU A 84 -14.52 -4.08 4.59
C LEU A 84 -13.62 -5.31 4.38
N SER A 85 -13.89 -6.41 5.08
CA SER A 85 -13.15 -7.68 4.94
C SER A 85 -13.35 -8.30 3.56
N TYR A 86 -14.57 -8.31 3.01
CA TYR A 86 -14.85 -8.85 1.66
C TYR A 86 -14.09 -8.10 0.57
N VAL A 87 -14.06 -6.76 0.62
CA VAL A 87 -13.28 -5.93 -0.31
C VAL A 87 -11.80 -6.29 -0.22
N MET A 88 -11.24 -6.32 0.98
CA MET A 88 -9.82 -6.64 1.16
C MET A 88 -9.49 -8.07 0.73
N MET A 89 -10.32 -9.06 1.06
CA MET A 89 -10.12 -10.45 0.60
C MET A 89 -10.09 -10.53 -0.93
N ALA A 90 -11.04 -9.89 -1.62
CA ALA A 90 -11.12 -9.89 -3.07
C ALA A 90 -9.87 -9.24 -3.70
N VAL A 91 -9.47 -8.07 -3.22
CA VAL A 91 -8.31 -7.31 -3.74
C VAL A 91 -7.01 -8.07 -3.46
N VAL A 92 -6.79 -8.54 -2.23
CA VAL A 92 -5.57 -9.25 -1.82
C VAL A 92 -5.40 -10.55 -2.59
N THR A 93 -6.44 -11.37 -2.67
CA THR A 93 -6.34 -12.68 -3.35
C THR A 93 -6.14 -12.51 -4.85
N LEU A 94 -6.87 -11.58 -5.50
CA LEU A 94 -6.77 -11.34 -6.94
C LEU A 94 -5.37 -10.85 -7.32
N VAL A 95 -4.88 -9.81 -6.64
CA VAL A 95 -3.54 -9.26 -6.94
C VAL A 95 -2.46 -10.30 -6.63
N SER A 96 -2.57 -11.04 -5.52
CA SER A 96 -1.62 -12.09 -5.18
C SER A 96 -1.60 -13.20 -6.24
N TRP A 97 -2.76 -13.64 -6.72
CA TRP A 97 -2.85 -14.65 -7.78
C TRP A 97 -2.17 -14.18 -9.07
N ILE A 98 -2.43 -12.94 -9.47
CA ILE A 98 -1.81 -12.31 -10.65
C ILE A 98 -0.28 -12.26 -10.48
N VAL A 99 0.22 -11.88 -9.29
CA VAL A 99 1.65 -11.84 -8.97
C VAL A 99 2.27 -13.24 -9.00
N HIS A 100 1.58 -14.28 -8.49
CA HIS A 100 2.07 -15.66 -8.57
C HIS A 100 2.25 -16.11 -10.03
N ILE A 101 1.28 -15.82 -10.92
CA ILE A 101 1.39 -16.16 -12.34
C ILE A 101 2.56 -15.39 -12.99
N TYR A 102 2.69 -14.09 -12.73
CA TYR A 102 3.80 -13.29 -13.26
C TYR A 102 5.16 -13.84 -12.81
N SER A 103 5.25 -14.30 -11.56
CA SER A 103 6.47 -14.85 -10.97
C SER A 103 7.00 -16.10 -11.68
N ILE A 104 6.13 -16.88 -12.34
CA ILE A 104 6.54 -18.05 -13.14
C ILE A 104 7.52 -17.64 -14.25
N GLY A 105 7.24 -16.51 -14.90
CA GLY A 105 8.12 -15.99 -15.95
C GLY A 105 9.33 -15.24 -15.40
N TYR A 106 9.10 -14.36 -14.43
CA TYR A 106 10.13 -13.47 -13.88
C TYR A 106 11.24 -14.21 -13.14
N MET A 107 10.89 -15.21 -12.32
CA MET A 107 11.83 -16.01 -11.50
C MET A 107 12.30 -17.29 -12.19
N LYS A 108 12.06 -17.43 -13.49
CA LYS A 108 12.45 -18.64 -14.24
C LYS A 108 13.96 -18.86 -14.19
N GLY A 109 14.36 -20.03 -13.68
CA GLY A 109 15.77 -20.40 -13.55
C GLY A 109 16.44 -19.96 -12.24
N ASP A 110 15.72 -19.29 -11.34
CA ASP A 110 16.23 -19.00 -9.99
C ASP A 110 16.27 -20.29 -9.16
N PRO A 111 17.41 -20.65 -8.56
CA PRO A 111 17.55 -21.90 -7.79
C PRO A 111 16.66 -21.97 -6.56
N GLY A 112 16.21 -20.83 -6.03
CA GLY A 112 15.30 -20.74 -4.89
C GLY A 112 13.82 -20.66 -5.28
N PHE A 113 13.44 -20.91 -6.52
CA PHE A 113 12.07 -20.73 -7.02
C PHE A 113 10.99 -21.36 -6.13
N PRO A 114 11.08 -22.62 -5.65
CA PRO A 114 10.07 -23.20 -4.74
C PRO A 114 9.91 -22.42 -3.43
N ARG A 115 11.02 -21.97 -2.84
CA ARG A 115 11.04 -21.14 -1.63
C ARG A 115 10.37 -19.79 -1.89
N PHE A 116 10.61 -19.17 -3.05
CA PHE A 116 9.99 -17.92 -3.45
C PHE A 116 8.47 -18.04 -3.50
N MET A 117 7.97 -19.03 -4.20
CA MET A 117 6.53 -19.29 -4.34
C MET A 117 5.86 -19.61 -3.00
N ALA A 118 6.56 -20.35 -2.13
CA ALA A 118 6.10 -20.63 -0.78
C ALA A 118 5.96 -19.33 0.05
N TYR A 119 6.96 -18.45 0.02
CA TYR A 119 6.92 -17.20 0.78
C TYR A 119 5.83 -16.23 0.29
N LEU A 120 5.56 -16.15 -1.03
CA LEU A 120 4.44 -15.38 -1.56
C LEU A 120 3.10 -15.88 -1.03
N SER A 121 2.91 -17.21 -1.01
CA SER A 121 1.68 -17.83 -0.48
C SER A 121 1.52 -17.59 1.03
N LEU A 122 2.61 -17.72 1.82
CA LEU A 122 2.61 -17.44 3.25
C LEU A 122 2.27 -15.98 3.54
N PHE A 123 2.83 -15.06 2.75
CA PHE A 123 2.56 -13.63 2.88
C PHE A 123 1.07 -13.33 2.69
N THR A 124 0.46 -13.93 1.67
CA THR A 124 -0.98 -13.77 1.40
C THR A 124 -1.84 -14.35 2.52
N PHE A 125 -1.47 -15.52 3.06
CA PHE A 125 -2.15 -16.10 4.23
C PHE A 125 -2.19 -15.14 5.41
N PHE A 126 -1.03 -14.56 5.81
CA PHE A 126 -1.00 -13.63 6.94
C PHE A 126 -1.79 -12.34 6.67
N MET A 127 -1.78 -11.85 5.41
CA MET A 127 -2.61 -10.70 5.07
C MET A 127 -4.10 -11.02 5.19
N LEU A 128 -4.54 -12.20 4.75
CA LEU A 128 -5.92 -12.65 4.90
C LEU A 128 -6.30 -12.82 6.38
N MET A 129 -5.40 -13.37 7.20
CA MET A 129 -5.60 -13.46 8.66
C MET A 129 -5.77 -12.07 9.31
N LEU A 130 -5.05 -11.07 8.83
CA LEU A 130 -5.15 -9.69 9.30
C LEU A 130 -6.53 -9.10 8.98
N VAL A 131 -6.94 -9.16 7.71
CA VAL A 131 -8.15 -8.48 7.25
C VAL A 131 -9.45 -9.18 7.67
N THR A 132 -9.38 -10.43 8.08
CA THR A 132 -10.52 -11.20 8.59
C THR A 132 -10.53 -11.37 10.12
N ALA A 133 -9.66 -10.66 10.82
CA ALA A 133 -9.59 -10.76 12.28
C ALA A 133 -10.85 -10.18 12.94
N SER A 134 -11.38 -10.91 13.93
CA SER A 134 -12.52 -10.48 14.75
C SER A 134 -12.11 -9.70 16.00
N ASN A 135 -10.83 -9.73 16.35
CA ASN A 135 -10.30 -9.06 17.52
C ASN A 135 -8.89 -8.49 17.27
N LEU A 136 -8.48 -7.56 18.10
CA LEU A 136 -7.22 -6.84 18.00
C LEU A 136 -5.98 -7.74 18.11
N LEU A 137 -6.03 -8.81 18.91
CA LEU A 137 -4.88 -9.71 19.08
C LEU A 137 -4.67 -10.62 17.88
N GLN A 138 -5.76 -11.13 17.29
CA GLN A 138 -5.71 -11.87 16.02
C GLN A 138 -5.24 -10.98 14.87
N MET A 139 -5.70 -9.72 14.82
CA MET A 139 -5.21 -8.73 13.84
C MET A 139 -3.70 -8.52 14.01
N PHE A 140 -3.21 -8.38 15.24
CA PHE A 140 -1.79 -8.24 15.53
C PHE A 140 -0.98 -9.46 15.10
N PHE A 141 -1.50 -10.68 15.24
CA PHE A 141 -0.87 -11.89 14.71
C PHE A 141 -0.66 -11.81 13.18
N GLY A 142 -1.70 -11.44 12.43
CA GLY A 142 -1.59 -11.22 10.98
C GLY A 142 -0.60 -10.09 10.65
N TRP A 143 -0.63 -9.02 11.43
CA TRP A 143 0.25 -7.85 11.32
C TRP A 143 1.73 -8.20 11.44
N GLU A 144 2.07 -9.01 12.43
CA GLU A 144 3.43 -9.52 12.63
C GLU A 144 3.83 -10.53 11.53
N GLY A 145 2.89 -11.37 11.13
CA GLY A 145 3.11 -12.36 10.07
C GLY A 145 3.46 -11.73 8.72
N VAL A 146 2.75 -10.67 8.31
CA VAL A 146 3.11 -9.93 7.08
C VAL A 146 4.46 -9.22 7.23
N GLY A 147 4.81 -8.75 8.43
CA GLY A 147 6.13 -8.19 8.73
C GLY A 147 7.25 -9.21 8.57
N LEU A 148 7.08 -10.40 9.11
CA LEU A 148 8.03 -11.51 8.96
C LEU A 148 8.19 -11.93 7.50
N CYS A 149 7.09 -12.11 6.78
CA CYS A 149 7.14 -12.49 5.37
C CYS A 149 7.80 -11.44 4.50
N SER A 150 7.57 -10.14 4.78
CA SER A 150 8.25 -9.07 4.08
C SER A 150 9.76 -9.11 4.30
N TYR A 151 10.22 -9.37 5.54
CA TYR A 151 11.63 -9.57 5.85
C TYR A 151 12.24 -10.71 5.02
N LEU A 152 11.58 -11.88 4.97
CA LEU A 152 12.03 -13.04 4.21
C LEU A 152 12.06 -12.78 2.70
N LEU A 153 11.11 -12.01 2.19
CA LEU A 153 10.98 -11.69 0.76
C LEU A 153 11.91 -10.55 0.32
N ILE A 154 12.15 -9.54 1.17
CA ILE A 154 13.12 -8.47 0.88
C ILE A 154 14.54 -9.04 0.89
N GLY A 155 14.85 -9.88 1.87
CA GLY A 155 16.10 -10.60 1.98
C GLY A 155 16.16 -11.90 1.16
N TYR A 156 15.32 -12.08 0.15
CA TYR A 156 15.25 -13.32 -0.61
C TYR A 156 16.59 -13.73 -1.25
N TRP A 157 17.29 -12.78 -1.83
CA TRP A 157 18.67 -12.96 -2.30
C TRP A 157 19.67 -12.68 -1.17
N TYR A 158 19.64 -13.55 -0.16
CA TYR A 158 20.44 -13.41 1.08
C TYR A 158 21.96 -13.41 0.86
N ASP A 159 22.43 -13.79 -0.32
CA ASP A 159 23.84 -13.67 -0.72
C ASP A 159 24.27 -12.23 -0.99
N ARG A 160 23.32 -11.29 -1.08
CA ARG A 160 23.57 -9.86 -1.31
C ARG A 160 23.49 -9.10 0.01
N ASP A 161 24.60 -8.47 0.41
CA ASP A 161 24.65 -7.64 1.62
C ASP A 161 23.61 -6.51 1.61
N SER A 162 23.36 -5.92 0.44
CA SER A 162 22.34 -4.86 0.28
C SER A 162 20.93 -5.37 0.60
N ALA A 163 20.56 -6.57 0.15
CA ALA A 163 19.27 -7.18 0.42
C ALA A 163 19.11 -7.51 1.91
N ASN A 164 20.16 -8.04 2.54
CA ASN A 164 20.18 -8.32 3.98
C ASN A 164 20.02 -7.04 4.81
N ALA A 165 20.77 -5.99 4.47
CA ALA A 165 20.65 -4.69 5.14
C ALA A 165 19.25 -4.08 4.97
N ALA A 166 18.69 -4.16 3.77
CA ALA A 166 17.33 -3.68 3.48
C ALA A 166 16.25 -4.47 4.26
N ALA A 167 16.38 -5.79 4.34
CA ALA A 167 15.47 -6.65 5.10
C ALA A 167 15.51 -6.34 6.61
N ILE A 168 16.70 -6.22 7.19
CA ILE A 168 16.88 -5.85 8.60
C ILE A 168 16.29 -4.46 8.87
N LYS A 169 16.56 -3.47 8.01
CA LYS A 169 16.00 -2.13 8.14
C LYS A 169 14.49 -2.14 8.09
N ALA A 170 13.90 -2.85 7.12
CA ALA A 170 12.45 -2.98 7.00
C ALA A 170 11.85 -3.61 8.27
N PHE A 171 12.44 -4.68 8.79
CA PHE A 171 11.98 -5.34 10.00
C PHE A 171 12.05 -4.42 11.22
N LEU A 172 13.20 -3.76 11.46
CA LEU A 172 13.40 -2.90 12.64
C LEU A 172 12.51 -1.66 12.63
N VAL A 173 12.38 -0.98 11.48
CA VAL A 173 11.53 0.22 11.37
C VAL A 173 10.05 -0.14 11.59
N ASN A 174 9.59 -1.26 11.02
CA ASN A 174 8.23 -1.74 11.26
C ASN A 174 8.03 -2.11 12.74
N ARG A 175 9.02 -2.72 13.40
CA ARG A 175 8.94 -3.08 14.81
C ARG A 175 8.70 -1.87 15.72
N VAL A 176 9.25 -0.71 15.39
CA VAL A 176 8.95 0.54 16.10
C VAL A 176 7.46 0.88 16.00
N GLY A 177 6.87 0.74 14.82
CA GLY A 177 5.43 0.89 14.63
C GLY A 177 4.61 -0.15 15.41
N ASP A 178 5.05 -1.42 15.39
CA ASP A 178 4.38 -2.54 16.06
C ASP A 178 4.32 -2.35 17.60
N VAL A 179 5.31 -1.67 18.20
CA VAL A 179 5.23 -1.25 19.61
C VAL A 179 4.08 -0.28 19.84
N GLY A 180 3.87 0.69 18.94
CA GLY A 180 2.70 1.57 19.01
C GLY A 180 1.39 0.78 18.92
N PHE A 181 1.29 -0.16 17.99
CA PHE A 181 0.10 -0.99 17.82
C PHE A 181 -0.22 -1.77 19.12
N ILE A 182 0.75 -2.49 19.70
CA ILE A 182 0.50 -3.30 20.91
C ILE A 182 0.14 -2.43 22.12
N LEU A 183 0.75 -1.24 22.25
CA LEU A 183 0.36 -0.30 23.29
C LEU A 183 -1.07 0.22 23.10
N GLY A 184 -1.52 0.42 21.85
CA GLY A 184 -2.90 0.73 21.50
C GLY A 184 -3.86 -0.39 21.92
N VAL A 185 -3.51 -1.66 21.63
CA VAL A 185 -4.27 -2.85 22.06
C VAL A 185 -4.41 -2.89 23.59
N LEU A 186 -3.31 -2.70 24.31
CA LEU A 186 -3.33 -2.70 25.79
C LEU A 186 -4.15 -1.52 26.33
N THR A 187 -4.10 -0.36 25.69
CA THR A 187 -4.90 0.81 26.08
C THR A 187 -6.39 0.50 25.96
N LEU A 188 -6.83 -0.07 24.82
CA LEU A 188 -8.24 -0.44 24.64
C LEU A 188 -8.66 -1.55 25.61
N PHE A 189 -7.79 -2.53 25.89
CA PHE A 189 -8.09 -3.55 26.89
C PHE A 189 -8.31 -2.98 28.29
N VAL A 190 -7.52 -1.97 28.69
CA VAL A 190 -7.71 -1.29 29.98
C VAL A 190 -9.02 -0.52 30.03
N ILE A 191 -9.46 0.08 28.91
CA ILE A 191 -10.70 0.85 28.86
C ILE A 191 -11.92 -0.07 28.82
N PHE A 192 -11.94 -1.05 27.91
CA PHE A 192 -13.13 -1.85 27.60
C PHE A 192 -13.17 -3.25 28.24
N GLY A 193 -12.05 -3.74 28.78
CA GLY A 193 -11.95 -5.09 29.35
C GLY A 193 -12.02 -6.23 28.32
N THR A 194 -12.07 -5.90 27.03
CA THR A 194 -12.15 -6.85 25.92
C THR A 194 -11.27 -6.41 24.74
N LEU A 195 -10.96 -7.36 23.83
CA LEU A 195 -10.24 -7.10 22.58
C LEU A 195 -11.09 -7.37 21.33
N ASP A 196 -12.32 -7.86 21.50
CA ASP A 196 -13.25 -8.14 20.42
C ASP A 196 -13.79 -6.85 19.80
N PHE A 197 -13.75 -6.74 18.46
CA PHE A 197 -14.17 -5.52 17.77
C PHE A 197 -15.64 -5.20 18.01
N THR A 198 -16.52 -6.21 17.93
CA THR A 198 -17.96 -5.98 18.08
C THR A 198 -18.26 -5.44 19.49
N ALA A 199 -17.70 -6.08 20.51
CA ALA A 199 -17.90 -5.66 21.89
C ALA A 199 -17.30 -4.27 22.19
N ILE A 200 -16.11 -3.95 21.64
CA ILE A 200 -15.51 -2.62 21.78
C ILE A 200 -16.42 -1.57 21.12
N PHE A 201 -16.88 -1.80 19.90
CA PHE A 201 -17.66 -0.82 19.15
C PHE A 201 -19.03 -0.54 19.76
N GLU A 202 -19.66 -1.52 20.41
CA GLU A 202 -20.89 -1.32 21.16
C GLU A 202 -20.69 -0.45 22.43
N LEU A 203 -19.49 -0.45 22.99
CA LEU A 203 -19.17 0.26 24.23
C LEU A 203 -18.57 1.64 24.02
N VAL A 204 -18.09 1.99 22.82
CA VAL A 204 -17.34 3.23 22.54
C VAL A 204 -18.11 4.47 22.98
N ASP A 205 -19.40 4.56 22.69
CA ASP A 205 -20.22 5.72 23.02
C ASP A 205 -20.28 5.99 24.53
N ALA A 206 -20.35 4.91 25.34
CA ALA A 206 -20.34 5.02 26.80
C ALA A 206 -19.00 5.52 27.37
N HIS A 207 -17.91 5.30 26.65
CA HIS A 207 -16.53 5.62 27.06
C HIS A 207 -15.93 6.83 26.32
N GLN A 208 -16.73 7.58 25.56
CA GLN A 208 -16.27 8.70 24.73
C GLN A 208 -15.59 9.84 25.49
N ASN A 209 -15.81 9.96 26.80
CA ASN A 209 -15.22 11.00 27.64
C ASN A 209 -14.19 10.49 28.64
N ASP A 210 -13.80 9.23 28.57
CA ASP A 210 -12.86 8.64 29.49
C ASP A 210 -11.47 9.27 29.36
N THR A 211 -10.80 9.41 30.50
CA THR A 211 -9.45 9.95 30.56
C THR A 211 -8.48 8.97 31.19
N PHE A 212 -7.27 8.95 30.66
CA PHE A 212 -6.16 8.16 31.16
C PHE A 212 -5.17 9.08 31.88
N THR A 213 -4.83 8.77 33.13
CA THR A 213 -3.85 9.55 33.90
C THR A 213 -2.44 8.97 33.71
N PHE A 214 -1.55 9.78 33.13
CA PHE A 214 -0.15 9.40 32.93
C PHE A 214 0.78 10.57 33.24
N LEU A 215 1.82 10.35 34.06
CA LEU A 215 2.82 11.35 34.45
C LEU A 215 2.18 12.69 34.93
N ASN A 216 1.13 12.62 35.76
CA ASN A 216 0.36 13.77 36.29
C ASN A 216 -0.47 14.55 35.24
N GLY A 217 -0.58 14.07 33.99
CA GLY A 217 -1.48 14.57 32.95
C GLY A 217 -2.72 13.68 32.80
N GLN A 218 -3.86 14.29 32.49
CA GLN A 218 -5.06 13.61 32.06
C GLN A 218 -5.14 13.67 30.52
N TYR A 219 -5.25 12.55 29.87
CA TYR A 219 -5.32 12.43 28.43
C TYR A 219 -6.62 11.73 28.05
N HIS A 220 -7.29 12.19 27.02
CA HIS A 220 -8.48 11.55 26.47
C HIS A 220 -8.11 10.14 25.97
N ALA A 221 -8.78 9.12 26.50
CA ALA A 221 -8.37 7.72 26.37
C ALA A 221 -8.44 7.23 24.91
N LEU A 222 -9.54 7.55 24.20
CA LEU A 222 -9.70 7.16 22.79
C LEU A 222 -8.71 7.89 21.87
N THR A 223 -8.39 9.15 22.16
CA THR A 223 -7.35 9.89 21.43
C THR A 223 -5.98 9.26 21.61
N LEU A 224 -5.61 8.85 22.83
CA LEU A 224 -4.35 8.16 23.10
C LEU A 224 -4.28 6.83 22.34
N ALA A 225 -5.32 6.01 22.41
CA ALA A 225 -5.40 4.75 21.69
C ALA A 225 -5.26 4.97 20.17
N SER A 226 -5.96 5.96 19.62
CA SER A 226 -5.90 6.32 18.20
C SER A 226 -4.51 6.74 17.74
N PHE A 227 -3.79 7.56 18.52
CA PHE A 227 -2.39 7.90 18.23
C PHE A 227 -1.48 6.66 18.22
N LEU A 228 -1.64 5.76 19.17
CA LEU A 228 -0.84 4.53 19.28
C LEU A 228 -1.09 3.59 18.11
N PHE A 229 -2.34 3.38 17.71
CA PHE A 229 -2.66 2.62 16.49
C PHE A 229 -2.12 3.29 15.23
N PHE A 230 -2.18 4.63 15.16
CA PHE A 230 -1.63 5.33 14.01
C PHE A 230 -0.10 5.20 13.92
N ILE A 231 0.64 5.17 15.03
CA ILE A 231 2.08 4.85 15.03
C ILE A 231 2.31 3.46 14.40
N GLY A 232 1.47 2.48 14.75
CA GLY A 232 1.48 1.17 14.09
C GLY A 232 1.25 1.27 12.58
N ALA A 233 0.21 1.99 12.18
CA ALA A 233 -0.14 2.23 10.78
C ALA A 233 0.98 2.97 10.01
N MET A 234 1.65 3.95 10.63
CA MET A 234 2.80 4.67 10.05
C MET A 234 3.93 3.73 9.67
N GLY A 235 4.19 2.70 10.47
CA GLY A 235 5.21 1.68 10.19
C GLY A 235 4.91 0.92 8.90
N LYS A 236 3.79 0.20 8.85
CA LYS A 236 3.41 -0.63 7.69
C LYS A 236 3.14 0.20 6.44
N SER A 237 2.49 1.35 6.58
CA SER A 237 2.13 2.22 5.46
C SER A 237 3.16 3.31 5.17
N ALA A 238 4.35 3.19 5.71
CA ALA A 238 5.51 4.04 5.40
C ALA A 238 5.20 5.54 5.41
N GLN A 239 4.55 6.03 6.47
CA GLN A 239 4.31 7.45 6.65
C GLN A 239 5.57 8.15 7.16
N ILE A 240 5.65 9.46 6.96
CA ILE A 240 6.82 10.28 7.36
C ILE A 240 7.24 9.95 8.80
N GLY A 241 8.53 9.76 9.01
CA GLY A 241 9.09 9.24 10.26
C GLY A 241 9.38 7.73 10.23
N LEU A 242 8.49 6.89 9.65
CA LEU A 242 8.69 5.45 9.54
C LEU A 242 8.71 4.93 8.08
N HIS A 243 9.02 5.81 7.11
CA HIS A 243 8.96 5.49 5.67
C HIS A 243 10.27 4.95 5.07
N THR A 244 11.39 5.10 5.76
CA THR A 244 12.74 4.90 5.18
C THR A 244 13.02 3.48 4.69
N TRP A 245 12.27 2.48 5.19
CA TRP A 245 12.41 1.09 4.77
C TRP A 245 11.84 0.80 3.37
N LEU A 246 10.79 1.54 2.97
CA LEU A 246 10.02 1.23 1.77
C LEU A 246 10.83 1.33 0.47
N PRO A 247 11.62 2.41 0.22
CA PRO A 247 12.46 2.49 -0.97
C PRO A 247 13.61 1.47 -0.99
N ASP A 248 14.11 1.06 0.17
CA ASP A 248 15.18 0.07 0.26
C ASP A 248 14.65 -1.35 0.09
N ALA A 249 13.35 -1.60 0.36
CA ALA A 249 12.68 -2.86 0.01
C ALA A 249 12.70 -3.17 -1.50
N MET A 250 13.14 -2.23 -2.35
CA MET A 250 13.34 -2.45 -3.79
C MET A 250 14.48 -3.41 -4.12
N GLU A 251 15.31 -3.82 -3.16
CA GLU A 251 16.28 -4.90 -3.29
C GLU A 251 15.60 -6.28 -3.53
N ALA A 252 14.34 -6.42 -3.13
CA ALA A 252 13.53 -7.62 -3.40
C ALA A 252 13.29 -7.86 -4.90
N PRO A 253 13.02 -9.12 -5.33
CA PRO A 253 12.50 -9.39 -6.67
C PRO A 253 11.25 -8.56 -6.98
N THR A 254 11.08 -8.12 -8.24
CA THR A 254 10.00 -7.20 -8.61
C THR A 254 8.59 -7.70 -8.28
N PRO A 255 8.25 -9.01 -8.42
CA PRO A 255 6.94 -9.51 -7.98
C PRO A 255 6.66 -9.25 -6.49
N VAL A 256 7.69 -9.33 -5.64
CA VAL A 256 7.57 -8.99 -4.21
C VAL A 256 7.27 -7.51 -4.04
N SER A 257 7.97 -6.63 -4.78
CA SER A 257 7.69 -5.20 -4.75
C SER A 257 6.24 -4.92 -5.14
N ALA A 258 5.72 -5.58 -6.19
CA ALA A 258 4.33 -5.44 -6.60
C ALA A 258 3.36 -5.89 -5.49
N LEU A 259 3.59 -7.05 -4.87
CA LEU A 259 2.71 -7.58 -3.83
C LEU A 259 2.69 -6.71 -2.58
N ILE A 260 3.86 -6.34 -2.05
CA ILE A 260 4.00 -5.51 -0.83
C ILE A 260 3.33 -4.14 -1.03
N HIS A 261 3.53 -3.50 -2.20
CA HIS A 261 3.18 -2.10 -2.42
C HIS A 261 1.79 -1.88 -3.01
N ALA A 262 1.14 -2.91 -3.58
CA ALA A 262 -0.14 -2.74 -4.23
C ALA A 262 -1.33 -3.02 -3.29
N ALA A 263 -1.41 -4.22 -2.72
CA ALA A 263 -2.63 -4.72 -2.11
C ALA A 263 -2.45 -5.32 -0.71
N THR A 264 -1.22 -5.34 -0.16
CA THR A 264 -0.95 -6.09 1.06
C THR A 264 -0.33 -5.24 2.17
N MET A 265 0.94 -5.43 2.52
CA MET A 265 1.55 -4.87 3.73
C MET A 265 1.32 -3.36 3.90
N VAL A 266 1.55 -2.57 2.84
CA VAL A 266 1.42 -1.11 2.97
C VAL A 266 -0.04 -0.63 3.07
N THR A 267 -1.01 -1.45 2.68
CA THR A 267 -2.44 -1.14 2.81
C THR A 267 -2.99 -1.53 4.18
N ALA A 268 -2.25 -2.36 4.94
CA ALA A 268 -2.67 -2.82 6.27
C ALA A 268 -2.87 -1.65 7.26
N GLY A 269 -2.04 -0.60 7.19
CA GLY A 269 -2.21 0.57 8.04
C GLY A 269 -3.46 1.38 7.71
N VAL A 270 -3.78 1.54 6.42
CA VAL A 270 -5.04 2.20 6.00
C VAL A 270 -6.24 1.37 6.45
N PHE A 271 -6.20 0.05 6.22
CA PHE A 271 -7.22 -0.88 6.70
C PHE A 271 -7.43 -0.78 8.21
N LEU A 272 -6.35 -0.75 9.01
CA LEU A 272 -6.43 -0.60 10.47
C LEU A 272 -7.17 0.67 10.86
N ILE A 273 -6.81 1.83 10.26
CA ILE A 273 -7.43 3.12 10.58
C ILE A 273 -8.92 3.12 10.20
N VAL A 274 -9.28 2.54 9.07
CA VAL A 274 -10.69 2.40 8.68
C VAL A 274 -11.43 1.43 9.60
N ARG A 275 -10.83 0.30 9.98
CA ARG A 275 -11.43 -0.69 10.89
C ARG A 275 -11.76 -0.12 12.27
N ILE A 276 -10.91 0.77 12.78
CA ILE A 276 -11.14 1.42 14.08
C ILE A 276 -11.90 2.77 13.95
N SER A 277 -12.59 3.01 12.85
CA SER A 277 -13.38 4.24 12.65
C SER A 277 -14.33 4.55 13.82
N PRO A 278 -15.01 3.58 14.47
CA PRO A 278 -15.84 3.88 15.65
C PRO A 278 -15.08 4.55 16.81
N ILE A 279 -13.79 4.26 16.96
CA ILE A 279 -12.93 4.86 18.00
C ILE A 279 -12.42 6.23 17.54
N LEU A 280 -12.05 6.34 16.24
CA LEU A 280 -11.46 7.55 15.67
C LEU A 280 -12.43 8.72 15.60
N GLU A 281 -13.71 8.46 15.36
CA GLU A 281 -14.73 9.51 15.29
C GLU A 281 -14.81 10.30 16.60
N TYR A 282 -14.56 9.67 17.75
CA TYR A 282 -14.48 10.33 19.05
C TYR A 282 -13.09 10.88 19.41
N ALA A 283 -12.15 10.91 18.44
CA ALA A 283 -10.76 11.35 18.65
C ALA A 283 -10.32 12.42 17.63
N PRO A 284 -10.94 13.62 17.59
CA PRO A 284 -10.69 14.63 16.55
C PRO A 284 -9.23 15.07 16.45
N LEU A 285 -8.51 15.20 17.58
CA LEU A 285 -7.08 15.53 17.56
C LEU A 285 -6.22 14.46 16.86
N ALA A 286 -6.59 13.18 17.03
CA ALA A 286 -5.89 12.10 16.33
C ALA A 286 -6.21 12.14 14.83
N ARG A 287 -7.46 12.41 14.45
CA ARG A 287 -7.86 12.57 13.04
C ARG A 287 -7.10 13.72 12.35
N GLU A 288 -7.01 14.88 12.98
CA GLU A 288 -6.22 16.01 12.46
C GLU A 288 -4.75 15.64 12.26
N PHE A 289 -4.16 14.95 13.23
CA PHE A 289 -2.76 14.49 13.15
C PHE A 289 -2.56 13.49 12.01
N ILE A 290 -3.45 12.49 11.85
CA ILE A 290 -3.44 11.52 10.77
C ILE A 290 -3.46 12.25 9.41
N THR A 291 -4.36 13.22 9.25
CA THR A 291 -4.49 14.05 8.04
C THR A 291 -3.20 14.79 7.73
N LEU A 292 -2.62 15.49 8.72
CA LEU A 292 -1.39 16.26 8.50
C LEU A 292 -0.19 15.39 8.17
N ILE A 293 -0.03 14.25 8.84
CA ILE A 293 1.04 13.28 8.53
C ILE A 293 0.84 12.67 7.14
N GLY A 294 -0.40 12.35 6.77
CA GLY A 294 -0.74 11.89 5.43
C GLY A 294 -0.36 12.92 4.36
N ALA A 295 -0.77 14.17 4.54
CA ALA A 295 -0.43 15.27 3.63
C ALA A 295 1.08 15.51 3.52
N ALA A 296 1.78 15.57 4.66
CA ALA A 296 3.23 15.72 4.69
C ALA A 296 3.95 14.57 3.98
N THR A 297 3.47 13.33 4.17
CA THR A 297 4.01 12.14 3.49
C THR A 297 3.78 12.21 1.98
N ALA A 298 2.57 12.61 1.55
CA ALA A 298 2.23 12.73 0.14
C ALA A 298 3.18 13.71 -0.58
N LEU A 299 3.42 14.87 0.01
CA LEU A 299 4.31 15.89 -0.55
C LEU A 299 5.78 15.47 -0.50
N MET A 300 6.26 15.02 0.65
CA MET A 300 7.66 14.57 0.83
C MET A 300 8.02 13.50 -0.20
N ALA A 301 7.22 12.45 -0.28
CA ALA A 301 7.48 11.34 -1.18
C ALA A 301 7.42 11.75 -2.66
N ALA A 302 6.46 12.60 -3.05
CA ALA A 302 6.37 13.13 -4.41
C ALA A 302 7.59 13.97 -4.79
N THR A 303 8.09 14.83 -3.90
CA THR A 303 9.30 15.63 -4.15
C THR A 303 10.55 14.76 -4.34
N ILE A 304 10.69 13.69 -3.55
CA ILE A 304 11.82 12.74 -3.68
C ILE A 304 11.72 11.97 -5.00
N ALA A 305 10.52 11.49 -5.37
CA ALA A 305 10.29 10.77 -6.61
C ALA A 305 10.72 11.56 -7.86
N CYS A 306 10.58 12.89 -7.84
CA CYS A 306 10.96 13.76 -8.95
C CYS A 306 12.46 13.69 -9.31
N VAL A 307 13.33 13.35 -8.36
CA VAL A 307 14.79 13.35 -8.57
C VAL A 307 15.40 11.94 -8.59
N GLN A 308 14.67 10.90 -8.18
CA GLN A 308 15.17 9.52 -8.23
C GLN A 308 15.34 9.05 -9.69
N ASN A 309 16.31 8.15 -9.91
CA ASN A 309 16.62 7.60 -11.23
C ASN A 309 16.36 6.09 -11.34
N ASP A 310 16.23 5.39 -10.23
CA ASP A 310 15.85 3.98 -10.19
C ASP A 310 14.33 3.85 -10.43
N ILE A 311 13.94 3.08 -11.46
CA ILE A 311 12.53 2.92 -11.88
C ILE A 311 11.66 2.36 -10.75
N LYS A 312 12.15 1.37 -9.98
CA LYS A 312 11.43 0.78 -8.85
C LYS A 312 11.31 1.78 -7.69
N ARG A 313 12.38 2.54 -7.38
CA ARG A 313 12.37 3.54 -6.30
C ARG A 313 11.42 4.70 -6.60
N ILE A 314 11.32 5.15 -7.86
CA ILE A 314 10.32 6.17 -8.26
C ILE A 314 8.92 5.67 -7.94
N ILE A 315 8.59 4.43 -8.35
CA ILE A 315 7.27 3.82 -8.11
C ILE A 315 7.04 3.59 -6.60
N ALA A 316 8.07 3.23 -5.83
CA ALA A 316 7.98 3.07 -4.38
C ALA A 316 7.66 4.39 -3.66
N TYR A 317 8.36 5.49 -3.99
CA TYR A 317 8.02 6.80 -3.44
C TYR A 317 6.64 7.27 -3.88
N SER A 318 6.22 6.93 -5.09
CA SER A 318 4.85 7.21 -5.49
C SER A 318 3.83 6.38 -4.70
N THR A 319 4.17 5.20 -4.19
CA THR A 319 3.33 4.45 -3.25
C THR A 319 3.23 5.17 -1.90
N CYS A 320 4.36 5.61 -1.30
CA CYS A 320 4.32 6.43 -0.09
C CYS A 320 3.39 7.64 -0.25
N SER A 321 3.48 8.33 -1.40
CA SER A 321 2.64 9.50 -1.69
C SER A 321 1.16 9.15 -1.74
N GLN A 322 0.77 8.06 -2.43
CA GLN A 322 -0.62 7.64 -2.53
C GLN A 322 -1.20 7.15 -1.19
N LEU A 323 -0.40 6.46 -0.39
CA LEU A 323 -0.79 6.11 0.98
C LEU A 323 -1.03 7.37 1.83
N GLY A 324 -0.20 8.41 1.65
CA GLY A 324 -0.45 9.71 2.26
C GLY A 324 -1.82 10.28 1.94
N TYR A 325 -2.26 10.23 0.67
CA TYR A 325 -3.62 10.62 0.28
C TYR A 325 -4.70 9.79 0.99
N MET A 326 -4.51 8.47 1.13
CA MET A 326 -5.49 7.62 1.83
C MET A 326 -5.62 8.02 3.31
N PHE A 327 -4.50 8.37 3.97
CA PHE A 327 -4.54 8.86 5.36
C PHE A 327 -5.11 10.26 5.48
N MET A 328 -4.91 11.15 4.48
CA MET A 328 -5.60 12.43 4.44
C MET A 328 -7.11 12.22 4.50
N ALA A 329 -7.66 11.41 3.61
CA ALA A 329 -9.09 11.11 3.58
C ALA A 329 -9.57 10.41 4.86
N ALA A 330 -8.86 9.38 5.33
CA ALA A 330 -9.25 8.63 6.53
C ALA A 330 -9.25 9.50 7.79
N GLY A 331 -8.29 10.42 7.94
CA GLY A 331 -8.27 11.37 9.05
C GLY A 331 -9.38 12.43 9.01
N LEU A 332 -10.03 12.60 7.87
CA LEU A 332 -11.16 13.52 7.67
C LEU A 332 -12.52 12.79 7.61
N SER A 333 -12.64 11.58 8.16
CA SER A 333 -13.81 10.69 8.12
C SER A 333 -14.20 10.18 6.72
N GLY A 334 -13.40 10.47 5.69
CA GLY A 334 -13.55 9.93 4.35
C GLY A 334 -13.05 8.50 4.21
N TYR A 335 -13.44 7.60 5.12
CA TYR A 335 -12.95 6.21 5.16
C TYR A 335 -13.29 5.43 3.90
N SER A 336 -14.49 5.60 3.38
CA SER A 336 -14.94 4.96 2.13
C SER A 336 -14.13 5.45 0.93
N ALA A 337 -13.80 6.74 0.84
CA ALA A 337 -12.92 7.31 -0.18
C ALA A 337 -11.49 6.74 -0.07
N ALA A 338 -10.97 6.59 1.15
CA ALA A 338 -9.68 5.95 1.38
C ALA A 338 -9.66 4.49 0.90
N MET A 339 -10.71 3.70 1.20
CA MET A 339 -10.86 2.31 0.74
C MET A 339 -11.09 2.20 -0.77
N PHE A 340 -11.81 3.15 -1.35
CA PHE A 340 -11.98 3.23 -2.80
C PHE A 340 -10.64 3.46 -3.50
N HIS A 341 -9.86 4.44 -3.01
CA HIS A 341 -8.53 4.70 -3.55
C HIS A 341 -7.56 3.54 -3.31
N LEU A 342 -7.63 2.87 -2.16
CA LEU A 342 -6.86 1.65 -1.88
C LEU A 342 -7.15 0.56 -2.92
N THR A 343 -8.41 0.35 -3.26
CA THR A 343 -8.84 -0.68 -4.22
C THR A 343 -8.35 -0.38 -5.63
N THR A 344 -8.53 0.84 -6.13
CA THR A 344 -8.03 1.25 -7.46
C THR A 344 -6.51 1.27 -7.50
N HIS A 345 -5.86 1.73 -6.41
CA HIS A 345 -4.42 1.75 -6.22
C HIS A 345 -3.80 0.35 -6.35
N ALA A 346 -4.46 -0.67 -5.83
CA ALA A 346 -3.97 -2.04 -5.92
C ALA A 346 -3.75 -2.48 -7.37
N PHE A 347 -4.64 -2.10 -8.30
CA PHE A 347 -4.50 -2.43 -9.71
C PHE A 347 -3.38 -1.66 -10.40
N PHE A 348 -3.40 -0.32 -10.34
CA PHE A 348 -2.41 0.45 -11.09
C PHE A 348 -1.00 0.38 -10.47
N LYS A 349 -0.85 0.11 -9.17
CA LYS A 349 0.47 -0.09 -8.57
C LYS A 349 1.06 -1.44 -8.90
N ALA A 350 0.27 -2.52 -8.81
CA ALA A 350 0.73 -3.81 -9.28
C ALA A 350 1.15 -3.74 -10.76
N LEU A 351 0.35 -3.07 -11.60
CA LEU A 351 0.64 -2.86 -13.01
C LEU A 351 1.97 -2.13 -13.23
N LEU A 352 2.20 -1.02 -12.53
CA LEU A 352 3.42 -0.22 -12.66
C LEU A 352 4.66 -0.98 -12.19
N PHE A 353 4.58 -1.70 -11.06
CA PHE A 353 5.70 -2.50 -10.58
C PHE A 353 6.01 -3.69 -11.50
N LEU A 354 5.01 -4.48 -11.89
CA LEU A 354 5.23 -5.61 -12.77
C LEU A 354 5.66 -5.14 -14.17
N GLY A 355 5.11 -4.02 -14.67
CA GLY A 355 5.55 -3.39 -15.91
C GLY A 355 7.01 -2.92 -15.84
N ALA A 356 7.42 -2.31 -14.72
CA ALA A 356 8.82 -1.97 -14.48
C ALA A 356 9.70 -3.24 -14.43
N GLY A 357 9.21 -4.33 -13.84
CA GLY A 357 9.90 -5.63 -13.87
C GLY A 357 10.11 -6.15 -15.29
N SER A 358 9.11 -6.00 -16.17
CA SER A 358 9.25 -6.37 -17.58
C SER A 358 10.27 -5.49 -18.33
N VAL A 359 10.33 -4.18 -18.01
CA VAL A 359 11.37 -3.27 -18.54
C VAL A 359 12.75 -3.69 -18.06
N ILE A 360 12.94 -3.94 -16.77
CA ILE A 360 14.22 -4.35 -16.18
C ILE A 360 14.71 -5.66 -16.82
N HIS A 361 13.80 -6.63 -16.98
CA HIS A 361 14.11 -7.91 -17.64
C HIS A 361 14.53 -7.70 -19.10
N ALA A 362 13.84 -6.85 -19.86
CA ALA A 362 14.18 -6.52 -21.24
C ALA A 362 15.52 -5.79 -21.37
N MET A 363 15.92 -5.02 -20.35
CA MET A 363 17.12 -4.18 -20.31
C MET A 363 18.31 -4.85 -19.58
N SER A 364 18.31 -6.19 -19.47
CA SER A 364 19.41 -6.94 -18.83
C SER A 364 19.75 -6.44 -17.41
N ASP A 365 18.71 -6.30 -16.56
CA ASP A 365 18.79 -5.86 -15.17
C ASP A 365 19.25 -4.40 -14.97
N GLU A 366 19.06 -3.51 -15.95
CA GLU A 366 19.29 -2.08 -15.73
C GLU A 366 18.05 -1.45 -15.03
N TYR A 367 18.31 -0.73 -13.93
CA TYR A 367 17.30 -0.04 -13.12
C TYR A 367 17.25 1.47 -13.36
N ASN A 368 18.34 2.05 -13.91
CA ASN A 368 18.49 3.49 -14.06
C ASN A 368 17.81 3.98 -15.36
N ILE A 369 16.70 4.73 -15.23
CA ILE A 369 15.96 5.29 -16.36
C ILE A 369 16.81 6.23 -17.24
N GLN A 370 17.89 6.80 -16.72
CA GLN A 370 18.79 7.67 -17.51
C GLN A 370 19.63 6.86 -18.52
N LYS A 371 19.83 5.56 -18.28
CA LYS A 371 20.54 4.65 -19.18
C LYS A 371 19.61 3.88 -20.14
N MET A 372 18.30 4.14 -20.08
CA MET A 372 17.30 3.59 -20.99
C MET A 372 17.03 4.54 -22.15
N GLY A 373 15.90 4.46 -22.80
CA GLY A 373 15.42 5.37 -23.85
C GLY A 373 15.19 4.66 -25.18
N GLY A 374 14.19 5.13 -25.93
CA GLY A 374 13.88 4.64 -27.28
C GLY A 374 13.36 3.19 -27.36
N ILE A 375 13.03 2.55 -26.23
CA ILE A 375 12.73 1.11 -26.19
C ILE A 375 11.27 0.77 -26.56
N TRP A 376 10.38 1.75 -26.68
CA TRP A 376 8.94 1.53 -26.92
C TRP A 376 8.63 0.64 -28.13
N LYS A 377 9.49 0.64 -29.16
CA LYS A 377 9.33 -0.19 -30.38
C LYS A 377 9.60 -1.67 -30.13
N TYR A 378 10.45 -1.96 -29.15
CA TYR A 378 10.88 -3.33 -28.83
C TYR A 378 9.97 -3.99 -27.80
N VAL A 379 9.30 -3.18 -26.93
CA VAL A 379 8.42 -3.63 -25.86
C VAL A 379 7.06 -2.93 -25.92
N PRO A 380 6.31 -3.07 -27.03
CA PRO A 380 5.09 -2.28 -27.26
C PRO A 380 3.96 -2.58 -26.27
N VAL A 381 3.77 -3.82 -25.83
CA VAL A 381 2.73 -4.17 -24.86
C VAL A 381 3.09 -3.62 -23.49
N THR A 382 4.33 -3.82 -23.03
CA THR A 382 4.84 -3.24 -21.79
C THR A 382 4.73 -1.72 -21.79
N TYR A 383 5.00 -1.06 -22.92
CA TYR A 383 4.84 0.39 -23.07
C TYR A 383 3.39 0.84 -22.85
N VAL A 384 2.43 0.18 -23.52
CA VAL A 384 1.01 0.54 -23.39
C VAL A 384 0.51 0.35 -21.96
N VAL A 385 0.84 -0.76 -21.30
CA VAL A 385 0.38 -1.01 -19.93
C VAL A 385 1.02 -0.04 -18.91
N MET A 386 2.27 0.36 -19.12
CA MET A 386 2.92 1.39 -18.31
C MET A 386 2.26 2.78 -18.48
N TRP A 387 1.80 3.11 -19.70
CA TRP A 387 0.98 4.30 -19.94
C TRP A 387 -0.35 4.23 -19.20
N ILE A 388 -1.06 3.12 -19.30
CA ILE A 388 -2.35 2.92 -18.60
C ILE A 388 -2.17 3.10 -17.08
N GLY A 389 -1.16 2.45 -16.50
CA GLY A 389 -0.87 2.59 -15.07
C GLY A 389 -0.49 4.03 -14.66
N SER A 390 0.26 4.74 -15.50
CA SER A 390 0.65 6.13 -15.24
C SER A 390 -0.51 7.11 -15.39
N LEU A 391 -1.40 6.90 -16.36
CA LEU A 391 -2.63 7.69 -16.54
C LEU A 391 -3.58 7.49 -15.34
N ALA A 392 -3.74 6.25 -14.89
CA ALA A 392 -4.53 5.95 -13.69
C ALA A 392 -3.90 6.61 -12.44
N LEU A 393 -2.60 6.50 -12.24
CA LEU A 393 -1.89 7.11 -11.11
C LEU A 393 -2.02 8.65 -11.11
N ALA A 394 -1.92 9.28 -12.28
CA ALA A 394 -2.06 10.73 -12.42
C ALA A 394 -3.49 11.21 -12.15
N GLY A 395 -4.50 10.35 -12.29
CA GLY A 395 -5.91 10.71 -12.15
C GLY A 395 -6.46 11.40 -13.40
N ILE A 396 -6.12 10.86 -14.58
CA ILE A 396 -6.68 11.35 -15.85
C ILE A 396 -8.10 10.79 -16.02
N PRO A 397 -9.07 11.60 -16.49
CA PRO A 397 -10.46 11.16 -16.70
C PRO A 397 -10.56 9.81 -17.42
N PHE A 398 -11.54 9.02 -17.07
CA PHE A 398 -11.83 7.64 -17.50
C PHE A 398 -10.95 6.54 -16.90
N PHE A 399 -9.82 6.86 -16.27
CA PHE A 399 -8.98 5.88 -15.56
C PHE A 399 -9.38 5.77 -14.09
N ALA A 400 -9.12 4.63 -13.48
CA ALA A 400 -9.59 4.32 -12.13
C ALA A 400 -9.17 5.36 -11.07
N GLY A 401 -7.94 5.88 -11.16
CA GLY A 401 -7.44 6.88 -10.21
C GLY A 401 -8.12 8.25 -10.30
N PHE A 402 -8.75 8.60 -11.41
CA PHE A 402 -9.58 9.80 -11.53
C PHE A 402 -10.70 9.78 -10.50
N TYR A 403 -11.52 8.75 -10.53
CA TYR A 403 -12.67 8.61 -9.63
C TYR A 403 -12.27 8.60 -8.16
N SER A 404 -11.22 7.86 -7.82
CA SER A 404 -10.87 7.64 -6.41
C SER A 404 -10.01 8.75 -5.79
N LYS A 405 -9.08 9.35 -6.55
CA LYS A 405 -8.24 10.43 -6.03
C LYS A 405 -9.00 11.76 -5.99
N ASP A 406 -9.89 12.00 -6.97
CA ASP A 406 -10.68 13.22 -6.99
C ASP A 406 -11.64 13.23 -5.80
N MET A 407 -12.26 12.10 -5.45
CA MET A 407 -13.07 11.97 -4.23
C MET A 407 -12.27 12.30 -2.95
N ILE A 408 -11.01 11.88 -2.84
CA ILE A 408 -10.14 12.28 -1.70
C ILE A 408 -9.99 13.80 -1.64
N MET A 409 -9.69 14.44 -2.77
CA MET A 409 -9.51 15.89 -2.82
C MET A 409 -10.81 16.65 -2.51
N GLU A 410 -11.96 16.10 -2.90
CA GLU A 410 -13.28 16.64 -2.58
C GLU A 410 -13.57 16.54 -1.07
N VAL A 411 -13.28 15.40 -0.45
CA VAL A 411 -13.33 15.19 1.01
C VAL A 411 -12.44 16.19 1.74
N ASP A 412 -11.20 16.37 1.30
CA ASP A 412 -10.27 17.36 1.89
C ASP A 412 -10.85 18.78 1.84
N TRP A 413 -11.55 19.11 0.75
CA TRP A 413 -12.15 20.44 0.57
C TRP A 413 -13.37 20.67 1.45
N VAL A 414 -14.28 19.70 1.59
CA VAL A 414 -15.54 19.88 2.32
C VAL A 414 -15.40 19.69 3.82
N SER A 415 -14.35 19.02 4.27
CA SER A 415 -14.16 18.70 5.69
C SER A 415 -14.31 19.92 6.60
N TYR A 416 -15.00 19.72 7.72
CA TYR A 416 -15.18 20.72 8.78
C TYR A 416 -13.92 20.93 9.61
N LEU A 417 -13.00 19.96 9.64
CA LEU A 417 -11.75 20.10 10.34
C LEU A 417 -10.86 21.15 9.66
N PRO A 418 -10.25 22.08 10.41
CA PRO A 418 -9.43 23.17 9.85
C PRO A 418 -8.30 22.68 8.95
N VAL A 419 -7.78 21.50 9.24
CA VAL A 419 -6.67 20.86 8.49
C VAL A 419 -7.06 20.42 7.09
N GLY A 420 -8.36 20.25 6.78
CA GLY A 420 -8.82 19.79 5.46
C GLY A 420 -8.38 20.71 4.33
N LYS A 421 -8.50 22.04 4.49
CA LYS A 421 -8.04 23.00 3.46
C LYS A 421 -6.53 22.97 3.26
N VAL A 422 -5.77 22.72 4.31
CA VAL A 422 -4.30 22.56 4.23
C VAL A 422 -3.97 21.26 3.50
N ALA A 423 -4.68 20.17 3.83
CA ALA A 423 -4.55 18.88 3.17
C ALA A 423 -4.85 18.99 1.67
N PHE A 424 -5.94 19.66 1.29
CA PHE A 424 -6.29 19.94 -0.11
C PHE A 424 -5.17 20.66 -0.86
N ALA A 425 -4.63 21.76 -0.29
CA ALA A 425 -3.57 22.54 -0.92
C ALA A 425 -2.28 21.72 -1.12
N ILE A 426 -1.90 20.93 -0.12
CA ILE A 426 -0.75 20.03 -0.17
C ILE A 426 -1.01 18.89 -1.17
N GLY A 427 -2.20 18.30 -1.15
CA GLY A 427 -2.62 17.26 -2.08
C GLY A 427 -2.59 17.75 -3.54
N PHE A 428 -3.07 18.96 -3.80
CA PHE A 428 -3.00 19.59 -5.13
C PHE A 428 -1.54 19.71 -5.60
N ALA A 429 -0.64 20.21 -4.76
CA ALA A 429 0.79 20.31 -5.10
C ALA A 429 1.41 18.92 -5.35
N ALA A 430 1.10 17.93 -4.51
CA ALA A 430 1.56 16.56 -4.69
C ALA A 430 0.99 15.90 -5.96
N ALA A 431 -0.23 16.25 -6.40
CA ALA A 431 -0.82 15.76 -7.65
C ALA A 431 -0.04 16.26 -8.89
N ILE A 432 0.39 17.53 -8.91
CA ILE A 432 1.26 18.07 -9.97
C ILE A 432 2.56 17.26 -10.03
N LEU A 433 3.21 17.05 -8.89
CA LEU A 433 4.45 16.31 -8.80
C LEU A 433 4.27 14.83 -9.19
N THR A 434 3.12 14.22 -8.83
CA THR A 434 2.78 12.84 -9.21
C THR A 434 2.73 12.66 -10.72
N ALA A 435 2.05 13.54 -11.42
CA ALA A 435 2.00 13.53 -12.88
C ALA A 435 3.38 13.82 -13.49
N PHE A 436 4.13 14.76 -12.91
CA PHE A 436 5.47 15.10 -13.37
C PHE A 436 6.45 13.92 -13.30
N TYR A 437 6.62 13.27 -12.14
CA TYR A 437 7.58 12.18 -12.04
C TYR A 437 7.14 10.93 -12.82
N SER A 438 5.85 10.69 -12.97
CA SER A 438 5.32 9.57 -13.77
C SER A 438 5.66 9.76 -15.24
N TRP A 439 5.45 10.96 -15.79
CA TRP A 439 5.83 11.29 -17.18
C TRP A 439 7.34 11.35 -17.38
N ARG A 440 8.07 11.85 -16.39
CA ARG A 440 9.54 11.77 -16.40
C ARG A 440 10.02 10.32 -16.54
N LEU A 441 9.42 9.40 -15.77
CA LEU A 441 9.73 7.98 -15.86
C LEU A 441 9.42 7.44 -17.26
N LEU A 442 8.20 7.68 -17.78
CA LEU A 442 7.78 7.20 -19.11
C LEU A 442 8.68 7.75 -20.23
N ILE A 443 8.94 9.05 -20.23
CA ILE A 443 9.73 9.70 -21.27
C ILE A 443 11.16 9.18 -21.26
N LEU A 444 11.79 9.14 -20.10
CA LEU A 444 13.19 8.70 -20.00
C LEU A 444 13.36 7.20 -20.25
N THR A 445 12.38 6.36 -19.91
CA THR A 445 12.45 4.92 -20.15
C THR A 445 12.15 4.56 -21.60
N PHE A 446 11.09 5.08 -22.17
CA PHE A 446 10.54 4.57 -23.44
C PHE A 446 10.82 5.45 -24.65
N ASN A 447 10.87 6.78 -24.45
CA ASN A 447 10.98 7.74 -25.55
C ASN A 447 12.41 8.26 -25.74
N GLY A 448 12.60 9.09 -26.75
CA GLY A 448 13.90 9.70 -27.09
C GLY A 448 14.85 8.74 -27.81
N THR A 449 16.14 9.06 -27.75
CA THR A 449 17.22 8.22 -28.32
C THR A 449 17.64 7.14 -27.34
N PRO A 450 17.98 5.91 -27.80
CA PRO A 450 18.58 4.90 -26.96
C PRO A 450 19.86 5.41 -26.28
N ARG A 451 19.99 5.13 -24.98
CA ARG A 451 21.15 5.49 -24.16
C ARG A 451 21.85 4.28 -23.56
N ALA A 452 21.29 3.09 -23.80
CA ALA A 452 21.92 1.83 -23.43
C ALA A 452 22.97 1.42 -24.45
N ASP A 453 23.89 0.55 -24.03
CA ASP A 453 24.92 -0.02 -24.90
C ASP A 453 24.29 -0.82 -26.04
N GLU A 454 24.96 -0.86 -27.21
CA GLU A 454 24.49 -1.58 -28.41
C GLU A 454 24.24 -3.07 -28.11
N ALA A 455 25.07 -3.68 -27.26
CA ALA A 455 24.89 -5.07 -26.84
C ALA A 455 23.56 -5.29 -26.10
N VAL A 456 23.18 -4.41 -25.21
CA VAL A 456 21.89 -4.45 -24.51
C VAL A 456 20.74 -4.21 -25.49
N MET A 457 20.87 -3.19 -26.35
CA MET A 457 19.83 -2.87 -27.35
C MET A 457 19.57 -4.02 -28.33
N GLY A 458 20.60 -4.82 -28.67
CA GLY A 458 20.49 -5.96 -29.56
C GLY A 458 19.74 -7.16 -28.98
N HIS A 459 19.58 -7.22 -27.66
CA HIS A 459 18.91 -8.31 -26.94
C HIS A 459 17.53 -7.94 -26.40
N ILE A 460 17.10 -6.67 -26.56
CA ILE A 460 15.78 -6.23 -26.07
C ILE A 460 14.67 -7.01 -26.77
N HIS A 461 13.80 -7.60 -25.98
CA HIS A 461 12.60 -8.30 -26.45
C HIS A 461 11.45 -8.11 -25.48
N GLU A 462 10.24 -8.26 -25.98
CA GLU A 462 9.03 -8.19 -25.16
C GLU A 462 9.00 -9.34 -24.13
N ALA A 463 8.40 -9.09 -22.98
CA ALA A 463 8.23 -10.10 -21.96
C ALA A 463 7.41 -11.30 -22.46
N PRO A 464 7.65 -12.52 -21.97
CA PRO A 464 6.90 -13.71 -22.38
C PRO A 464 5.41 -13.59 -21.99
N LEU A 465 4.53 -14.30 -22.72
CA LEU A 465 3.07 -14.23 -22.53
C LEU A 465 2.63 -14.50 -21.09
N ILE A 466 3.34 -15.37 -20.36
CA ILE A 466 3.06 -15.67 -18.95
C ILE A 466 3.22 -14.44 -18.04
N MET A 467 4.03 -13.46 -18.44
CA MET A 467 4.19 -12.18 -17.73
C MET A 467 3.25 -11.12 -18.30
N LEU A 468 2.99 -11.12 -19.62
CA LEU A 468 2.10 -10.14 -20.26
C LEU A 468 0.64 -10.31 -19.86
N PHE A 469 0.15 -11.54 -19.75
CA PHE A 469 -1.23 -11.83 -19.36
C PHE A 469 -1.62 -11.18 -18.01
N PRO A 470 -0.82 -11.33 -16.92
CA PRO A 470 -0.99 -10.58 -15.69
C PRO A 470 -1.07 -9.05 -15.87
N LEU A 471 -0.19 -8.48 -16.69
CA LEU A 471 -0.18 -7.04 -16.95
C LEU A 471 -1.46 -6.56 -17.62
N VAL A 472 -2.00 -7.31 -18.57
CA VAL A 472 -3.27 -6.98 -19.24
C VAL A 472 -4.44 -7.02 -18.27
N LEU A 473 -4.51 -8.02 -17.38
CA LEU A 473 -5.55 -8.10 -16.36
C LEU A 473 -5.51 -6.89 -15.40
N LEU A 474 -4.31 -6.51 -14.95
CA LEU A 474 -4.14 -5.33 -14.10
C LEU A 474 -4.45 -4.03 -14.84
N ALA A 475 -4.15 -3.95 -16.14
CA ALA A 475 -4.50 -2.80 -16.97
C ALA A 475 -6.01 -2.66 -17.10
N MET A 476 -6.76 -3.75 -17.26
CA MET A 476 -8.24 -3.70 -17.23
C MET A 476 -8.76 -3.19 -15.88
N GLY A 477 -8.21 -3.68 -14.75
CA GLY A 477 -8.55 -3.14 -13.43
C GLY A 477 -8.23 -1.64 -13.31
N SER A 478 -7.09 -1.19 -13.83
CA SER A 478 -6.67 0.22 -13.82
C SER A 478 -7.54 1.14 -14.69
N LEU A 479 -8.22 0.58 -15.68
CA LEU A 479 -9.19 1.29 -16.53
C LEU A 479 -10.57 1.34 -15.88
N PHE A 480 -11.09 0.20 -15.46
CA PHE A 480 -12.52 0.03 -15.21
C PHE A 480 -12.90 0.02 -13.72
N SER A 481 -12.01 -0.32 -12.79
CA SER A 481 -12.38 -0.46 -11.37
C SER A 481 -12.92 0.86 -10.77
N GLY A 482 -12.42 2.01 -11.22
CA GLY A 482 -12.92 3.31 -10.76
C GLY A 482 -14.40 3.52 -11.10
N SER A 483 -14.76 3.42 -12.37
CA SER A 483 -16.15 3.65 -12.82
C SER A 483 -17.11 2.57 -12.31
N LEU A 484 -16.65 1.30 -12.21
CA LEU A 484 -17.50 0.19 -11.78
C LEU A 484 -17.80 0.22 -10.28
N LEU A 485 -16.85 0.69 -9.46
CA LEU A 485 -16.97 0.65 -8.00
C LEU A 485 -17.37 2.01 -7.39
N TYR A 486 -17.46 3.08 -8.19
CA TYR A 486 -17.74 4.43 -7.70
C TYR A 486 -19.04 4.49 -6.91
N GLU A 487 -20.16 4.12 -7.54
CA GLU A 487 -21.48 4.16 -6.90
C GLU A 487 -21.56 3.22 -5.69
N LEU A 488 -20.89 2.08 -5.76
CA LEU A 488 -20.88 1.10 -4.67
C LEU A 488 -20.10 1.60 -3.43
N PHE A 489 -18.96 2.29 -3.63
CA PHE A 489 -18.06 2.63 -2.53
C PHE A 489 -18.29 4.03 -1.96
N VAL A 490 -18.62 4.97 -2.84
CA VAL A 490 -18.72 6.40 -2.50
C VAL A 490 -19.97 7.06 -3.10
N GLY A 491 -20.95 6.30 -3.57
CA GLY A 491 -22.24 6.84 -4.02
C GLY A 491 -22.96 7.57 -2.88
N GLU A 492 -23.77 8.57 -3.21
CA GLU A 492 -24.43 9.48 -2.24
C GLU A 492 -25.34 8.75 -1.24
N GLU A 493 -25.99 7.66 -1.66
CA GLU A 493 -26.93 6.89 -0.83
C GLU A 493 -26.52 5.41 -0.74
N THR A 494 -25.21 5.10 -0.76
CA THR A 494 -24.78 3.70 -0.73
C THR A 494 -24.77 3.13 0.68
N PRO A 495 -25.54 2.07 0.96
CA PRO A 495 -25.49 1.37 2.23
C PRO A 495 -24.33 0.36 2.32
N PHE A 496 -23.56 0.16 1.25
CA PHE A 496 -22.59 -0.92 1.07
C PHE A 496 -21.66 -1.16 2.26
N TRP A 497 -21.20 -0.11 2.93
CA TRP A 497 -20.27 -0.27 4.05
C TRP A 497 -20.98 -0.71 5.34
N GLY A 498 -22.28 -0.45 5.48
CA GLY A 498 -23.09 -0.84 6.65
C GLY A 498 -22.41 -0.51 7.98
N SER A 499 -22.33 -1.48 8.86
CA SER A 499 -21.65 -1.33 10.16
C SER A 499 -20.13 -1.50 10.10
N ALA A 500 -19.55 -1.81 8.93
CA ALA A 500 -18.11 -2.01 8.79
C ALA A 500 -17.30 -0.70 8.83
N ILE A 501 -17.93 0.43 8.49
CA ILE A 501 -17.39 1.79 8.60
C ILE A 501 -18.38 2.63 9.40
N PHE A 502 -17.88 3.33 10.42
CA PHE A 502 -18.68 4.21 11.24
C PHE A 502 -18.25 5.67 11.02
N VAL A 503 -19.22 6.56 10.82
CA VAL A 503 -19.03 8.00 10.71
C VAL A 503 -20.11 8.68 11.53
N LEU A 504 -19.76 9.69 12.31
CA LEU A 504 -20.75 10.52 13.00
C LEU A 504 -21.57 11.33 11.99
N PRO A 505 -22.89 11.52 12.19
CA PRO A 505 -23.74 12.23 11.23
C PRO A 505 -23.24 13.64 10.88
N GLU A 506 -22.62 14.33 11.83
CA GLU A 506 -22.01 15.65 11.64
C GLU A 506 -20.73 15.63 10.81
N ASP A 507 -20.07 14.48 10.70
CA ASP A 507 -18.82 14.26 9.98
C ASP A 507 -19.01 13.56 8.62
N ASP A 508 -20.22 13.48 8.09
CA ASP A 508 -20.52 12.89 6.77
C ASP A 508 -19.95 13.77 5.63
N VAL A 509 -18.67 13.56 5.37
CA VAL A 509 -17.95 14.27 4.31
C VAL A 509 -18.20 13.70 2.92
N ILE A 510 -18.66 12.45 2.80
CA ILE A 510 -18.91 11.82 1.49
C ILE A 510 -20.11 12.47 0.82
N THR A 511 -21.22 12.57 1.50
CA THR A 511 -22.42 13.28 0.97
C THR A 511 -22.08 14.74 0.65
N ALA A 512 -21.31 15.44 1.51
CA ALA A 512 -20.89 16.80 1.24
C ALA A 512 -19.93 16.90 0.01
N ALA A 513 -19.11 15.90 -0.26
CA ALA A 513 -18.17 15.86 -1.37
C ALA A 513 -18.88 15.84 -2.74
N HIS A 514 -20.05 15.24 -2.84
CA HIS A 514 -20.85 15.25 -4.09
C HIS A 514 -21.38 16.65 -4.47
N HIS A 515 -21.38 17.59 -3.53
CA HIS A 515 -21.91 18.95 -3.74
C HIS A 515 -20.81 20.02 -3.81
N VAL A 516 -19.57 19.65 -4.15
CA VAL A 516 -18.46 20.61 -4.30
C VAL A 516 -18.62 21.52 -5.52
N TYR A 517 -17.94 22.67 -5.48
CA TYR A 517 -17.85 23.55 -6.64
C TYR A 517 -17.12 22.86 -7.80
N ASN A 518 -17.56 23.10 -9.04
CA ASN A 518 -16.95 22.53 -10.24
C ASN A 518 -15.41 22.71 -10.32
N TRP A 519 -14.88 23.82 -9.83
CA TRP A 519 -13.44 24.04 -9.84
C TRP A 519 -12.68 23.09 -8.88
N VAL A 520 -13.28 22.68 -7.76
CA VAL A 520 -12.71 21.69 -6.84
C VAL A 520 -12.63 20.35 -7.54
N HIS A 521 -13.76 19.92 -8.12
CA HIS A 521 -13.87 18.66 -8.87
C HIS A 521 -12.81 18.55 -9.98
N TRP A 522 -12.62 19.60 -10.79
CA TRP A 522 -11.66 19.57 -11.88
C TRP A 522 -10.21 19.91 -11.48
N SER A 523 -9.98 20.34 -10.24
CA SER A 523 -8.64 20.76 -9.80
C SER A 523 -7.58 19.64 -9.87
N PRO A 524 -7.85 18.35 -9.55
CA PRO A 524 -6.84 17.29 -9.66
C PRO A 524 -6.47 17.01 -11.13
N THR A 525 -7.45 17.07 -12.03
CA THR A 525 -7.21 16.94 -13.49
C THR A 525 -6.31 18.08 -14.00
N VAL A 526 -6.58 19.32 -13.59
CA VAL A 526 -5.72 20.47 -13.93
C VAL A 526 -4.31 20.27 -13.38
N ALA A 527 -4.16 19.83 -12.13
CA ALA A 527 -2.87 19.52 -11.53
C ALA A 527 -2.11 18.44 -12.33
N ALA A 528 -2.80 17.39 -12.76
CA ALA A 528 -2.22 16.33 -13.57
C ALA A 528 -1.73 16.85 -14.93
N LEU A 529 -2.55 17.62 -15.64
CA LEU A 529 -2.18 18.20 -16.93
C LEU A 529 -0.99 19.17 -16.82
N LEU A 530 -0.92 19.96 -15.75
CA LEU A 530 0.22 20.83 -15.47
C LEU A 530 1.50 20.02 -15.26
N GLY A 531 1.46 18.97 -14.43
CA GLY A 531 2.61 18.10 -14.19
C GLY A 531 3.10 17.40 -15.47
N ILE A 532 2.18 16.88 -16.28
CA ILE A 532 2.47 16.30 -17.59
C ILE A 532 3.13 17.32 -18.51
N GLY A 533 2.54 18.52 -18.64
CA GLY A 533 3.07 19.59 -19.47
C GLY A 533 4.48 19.99 -19.09
N ILE A 534 4.77 20.14 -17.79
CA ILE A 534 6.11 20.42 -17.27
C ILE A 534 7.08 19.30 -17.63
N ALA A 535 6.69 18.03 -17.50
CA ALA A 535 7.55 16.90 -17.85
C ALA A 535 7.90 16.87 -19.35
N TYR A 536 6.93 17.08 -20.23
CA TYR A 536 7.20 17.20 -21.67
C TYR A 536 8.11 18.39 -21.98
N LEU A 537 7.87 19.56 -21.38
CA LEU A 537 8.70 20.74 -21.57
C LEU A 537 10.16 20.46 -21.20
N LEU A 538 10.39 19.85 -20.04
CA LEU A 538 11.75 19.64 -19.52
C LEU A 538 12.49 18.46 -20.20
N TYR A 539 11.81 17.40 -20.60
CA TYR A 539 12.48 16.18 -21.05
C TYR A 539 12.35 15.92 -22.56
N MET A 540 11.42 16.59 -23.26
CA MET A 540 11.26 16.44 -24.72
C MET A 540 11.65 17.71 -25.49
N TYR A 541 11.23 18.90 -25.02
CA TYR A 541 11.47 20.14 -25.76
C TYR A 541 12.74 20.86 -25.30
N GLN A 542 12.99 20.95 -24.01
CA GLN A 542 14.11 21.67 -23.42
C GLN A 542 15.01 20.77 -22.59
N SER A 543 15.56 19.74 -23.22
CA SER A 543 16.32 18.66 -22.53
C SER A 543 17.57 19.14 -21.76
N SER A 544 18.06 20.37 -22.00
CA SER A 544 19.15 20.96 -21.21
C SER A 544 18.69 21.64 -19.91
N TRP A 545 17.39 21.90 -19.74
CA TRP A 545 16.88 22.60 -18.55
C TRP A 545 16.98 21.78 -17.26
N PRO A 546 16.73 20.46 -17.22
CA PRO A 546 16.89 19.66 -16.00
C PRO A 546 18.29 19.80 -15.39
N GLU A 547 19.34 19.77 -16.21
CA GLU A 547 20.72 19.95 -15.75
C GLU A 547 20.95 21.38 -15.22
N LYS A 548 20.48 22.40 -15.93
CA LYS A 548 20.57 23.80 -15.48
C LYS A 548 19.82 24.03 -14.17
N LEU A 549 18.61 23.44 -14.02
CA LEU A 549 17.82 23.55 -12.78
C LEU A 549 18.51 22.85 -11.61
N SER A 550 19.06 21.66 -11.82
CA SER A 550 19.78 20.92 -10.77
C SER A 550 21.05 21.63 -10.30
N THR A 551 21.74 22.33 -11.20
CA THR A 551 22.92 23.13 -10.87
C THR A 551 22.56 24.45 -10.19
N THR A 552 21.53 25.15 -10.70
CA THR A 552 21.06 26.43 -10.13
C THR A 552 20.49 26.25 -8.73
N PHE A 553 19.66 25.22 -8.53
CA PHE A 553 19.04 24.90 -7.25
C PHE A 553 19.72 23.72 -6.55
N LYS A 554 21.07 23.67 -6.61
CA LYS A 554 21.88 22.57 -6.10
C LYS A 554 21.52 22.17 -4.66
N GLY A 555 21.27 23.13 -3.77
CA GLY A 555 20.91 22.85 -2.38
C GLY A 555 19.61 22.05 -2.26
N ILE A 556 18.56 22.46 -2.98
CA ILE A 556 17.26 21.77 -3.00
C ILE A 556 17.43 20.40 -3.66
N TYR A 557 18.11 20.32 -4.80
CA TYR A 557 18.37 19.07 -5.48
C TYR A 557 19.08 18.05 -4.56
N THR A 558 20.15 18.51 -3.88
CA THR A 558 20.92 17.66 -2.94
C THR A 558 20.06 17.20 -1.75
N PHE A 559 19.19 18.08 -1.23
CA PHE A 559 18.24 17.74 -0.15
C PHE A 559 17.25 16.65 -0.58
N LEU A 560 16.66 16.79 -1.76
CA LEU A 560 15.72 15.80 -2.30
C LEU A 560 16.42 14.49 -2.70
N TRP A 561 17.61 14.58 -3.30
CA TRP A 561 18.42 13.42 -3.66
C TRP A 561 18.80 12.57 -2.44
N ASN A 562 19.15 13.23 -1.33
CA ASN A 562 19.43 12.59 -0.05
C ASN A 562 18.15 12.28 0.76
N LYS A 563 16.98 12.22 0.11
CA LYS A 563 15.72 11.76 0.70
C LYS A 563 15.36 12.53 1.99
N TRP A 564 15.48 13.86 1.96
CA TRP A 564 15.29 14.76 3.11
C TRP A 564 16.22 14.44 4.30
N TYR A 565 17.30 13.74 4.07
CA TYR A 565 18.30 13.32 5.08
C TYR A 565 17.75 12.44 6.23
N PHE A 566 16.58 11.81 6.07
CA PHE A 566 16.04 10.93 7.12
C PHE A 566 16.96 9.73 7.41
N ASP A 567 17.55 9.13 6.39
CA ASP A 567 18.51 8.02 6.58
C ASP A 567 19.75 8.49 7.39
N ALA A 568 20.29 9.66 7.06
CA ALA A 568 21.44 10.24 7.78
C ALA A 568 21.08 10.62 9.23
N LEU A 569 19.87 11.17 9.44
CA LEU A 569 19.36 11.50 10.77
C LEU A 569 19.24 10.24 11.64
N TYR A 570 18.69 9.15 11.10
CA TYR A 570 18.54 7.89 11.83
C TYR A 570 19.86 7.18 12.07
N GLN A 571 20.81 7.26 11.13
CA GLN A 571 22.17 6.79 11.34
C GLN A 571 22.81 7.48 12.55
N TRP A 572 22.72 8.82 12.60
CA TRP A 572 23.31 9.61 13.68
C TRP A 572 22.57 9.43 15.03
N LEU A 573 21.24 9.37 15.02
CA LEU A 573 20.42 9.39 16.25
C LEU A 573 20.29 8.00 16.89
N PHE A 574 20.20 6.95 16.09
CA PHE A 574 19.88 5.60 16.58
C PHE A 574 20.99 4.58 16.29
N VAL A 575 21.49 4.50 15.05
CA VAL A 575 22.37 3.41 14.63
C VAL A 575 23.77 3.57 15.26
N ASP A 576 24.42 4.71 15.07
CA ASP A 576 25.77 4.96 15.61
C ASP A 576 25.83 4.91 17.14
N PRO A 577 24.84 5.50 17.89
CA PRO A 577 24.81 5.37 19.34
C PRO A 577 24.63 3.93 19.82
N SER A 578 23.78 3.14 19.13
CA SER A 578 23.55 1.73 19.49
C SER A 578 24.83 0.90 19.34
N PHE A 579 25.59 1.10 18.25
CA PHE A 579 26.88 0.43 18.07
C PHE A 579 27.94 0.89 19.10
N LYS A 580 27.99 2.18 19.44
CA LYS A 580 28.86 2.71 20.48
C LYS A 580 28.53 2.11 21.85
N LEU A 581 27.23 2.08 22.18
CA LEU A 581 26.76 1.46 23.43
C LEU A 581 27.08 -0.04 23.47
N GLY A 582 26.84 -0.77 22.38
CA GLY A 582 27.20 -2.18 22.29
C GLY A 582 28.67 -2.45 22.51
N LYS A 583 29.55 -1.63 21.89
CA LYS A 583 31.02 -1.71 22.12
C LYS A 583 31.43 -1.33 23.54
N PHE A 584 30.70 -0.43 24.19
CA PHE A 584 30.98 -0.04 25.58
C PHE A 584 30.54 -1.13 26.58
N LEU A 585 29.44 -1.81 26.30
CA LEU A 585 28.91 -2.89 27.16
C LEU A 585 29.64 -4.23 26.97
N TRP A 586 30.28 -4.45 25.82
CA TRP A 586 31.09 -5.63 25.51
C TRP A 586 32.50 -5.47 26.11
#